data_35ef4ee24a44ad5b32871cd6fbf4a7aa
#
_entry.id   35ef4ee24a44ad5b32871cd6fbf4a7aa
#
_cell.length_a   1.000
_cell.length_b   1.000
_cell.length_c   1.000
_cell.angle_alpha   90.00
_cell.angle_beta   90.00
_cell.angle_gamma   90.00
#
_symmetry.space_group_name_H-M   'P 1'
#
loop_
_entity.id
_entity.type
_entity.pdbx_description
1 polymer ?
#
loop_
_entity_poly.entity_id
_entity_poly.type
_entity_poly.pdbx_seq_one_letter_code
_entity_poly.pdbx_strand_id
1 'polypeptide(L)'
;MTYIETKLKREIVIDSIITIHYFEYMRDFVFRGESHDFWEFMYVDKGSVIVQGGEHQFTLHAGDIIFHEPNEFHAIRSVGNSSPNLVAVSFVSHSPAMVEFRGKKMTLNMEERTLVSHILNAAREVLSTPMNIPSVEQVKLRADAPVGSQQMILLYLELFLITVLQNDALKHYPQLFCMTRDIHDAKY
;
A
#
# COMPACT_ATOMS: atom_id res chain seq x y z
N MET A 1 -30.65 32.16 -9.11
CA MET A 1 -29.44 31.36 -9.45
C MET A 1 -29.80 29.89 -9.25
N THR A 2 -29.50 29.04 -10.22
CA THR A 2 -29.73 27.58 -10.10
C THR A 2 -28.38 26.92 -9.99
N TYR A 3 -28.11 26.23 -8.87
CA TYR A 3 -26.89 25.44 -8.69
C TYR A 3 -27.08 24.07 -9.33
N ILE A 4 -26.06 23.59 -10.01
CA ILE A 4 -26.05 22.28 -10.68
C ILE A 4 -25.01 21.41 -10.00
N GLU A 5 -25.45 20.20 -9.56
CA GLU A 5 -24.58 19.20 -8.94
C GLU A 5 -23.65 18.58 -10.00
N THR A 6 -22.36 18.50 -9.69
CA THR A 6 -21.39 17.74 -10.49
C THR A 6 -20.92 16.52 -9.68
N LYS A 7 -21.19 15.32 -10.19
CA LYS A 7 -20.75 14.07 -9.58
C LYS A 7 -19.30 13.79 -9.94
N LEU A 8 -18.47 13.58 -8.92
CA LEU A 8 -17.09 13.16 -9.09
C LEU A 8 -17.01 11.64 -9.09
N LYS A 9 -16.07 11.11 -9.90
CA LYS A 9 -15.81 9.67 -10.00
C LYS A 9 -14.85 9.23 -8.88
N ARG A 10 -15.12 8.06 -8.30
CA ARG A 10 -14.18 7.35 -7.43
C ARG A 10 -13.52 6.25 -8.25
N GLU A 11 -12.21 6.34 -8.45
CA GLU A 11 -11.45 5.39 -9.28
C GLU A 11 -11.03 4.15 -8.48
N ILE A 12 -10.65 4.35 -7.21
CA ILE A 12 -10.26 3.30 -6.28
C ILE A 12 -11.15 3.39 -5.04
N VAL A 13 -11.71 2.27 -4.65
CA VAL A 13 -12.50 2.09 -3.43
C VAL A 13 -11.98 0.86 -2.73
N ILE A 14 -11.66 0.99 -1.45
CA ILE A 14 -11.30 -0.13 -0.58
C ILE A 14 -12.55 -0.61 0.12
N ASP A 15 -12.92 -1.86 -0.15
CA ASP A 15 -14.14 -2.46 0.41
C ASP A 15 -13.92 -2.92 1.85
N SER A 16 -12.76 -3.50 2.15
CA SER A 16 -12.39 -3.95 3.49
C SER A 16 -10.88 -4.14 3.67
N ILE A 17 -10.44 -4.16 4.92
CA ILE A 17 -9.09 -4.53 5.34
C ILE A 17 -9.12 -5.96 5.88
N ILE A 18 -8.16 -6.78 5.46
CA ILE A 18 -7.93 -8.12 6.00
C ILE A 18 -6.93 -8.04 7.14
N THR A 19 -5.69 -7.58 6.84
CA THR A 19 -4.64 -7.39 7.82
C THR A 19 -3.82 -6.12 7.55
N ILE A 20 -3.21 -5.58 8.60
CA ILE A 20 -2.17 -4.57 8.52
C ILE A 20 -1.06 -5.00 9.45
N HIS A 21 0.11 -5.28 8.91
CA HIS A 21 1.26 -5.76 9.64
C HIS A 21 2.45 -4.81 9.54
N TYR A 22 3.22 -4.76 10.62
CA TYR A 22 4.57 -4.21 10.64
C TYR A 22 5.48 -5.23 11.34
N PHE A 23 6.31 -5.88 10.56
CA PHE A 23 7.21 -6.94 11.03
C PHE A 23 8.63 -6.43 11.19
N GLU A 24 9.24 -6.80 12.30
CA GLU A 24 10.68 -6.69 12.53
C GLU A 24 11.26 -8.12 12.54
N TYR A 25 11.76 -8.55 11.40
CA TYR A 25 12.24 -9.92 11.26
C TYR A 25 13.66 -10.09 11.74
N MET A 26 13.91 -11.28 12.30
CA MET A 26 15.27 -11.72 12.59
C MET A 26 16.02 -12.11 11.30
N ARG A 27 17.34 -12.25 11.41
CA ARG A 27 18.17 -12.85 10.35
C ARG A 27 17.63 -14.24 10.01
N ASP A 28 17.82 -14.66 8.78
CA ASP A 28 17.42 -16.00 8.29
C ASP A 28 15.91 -16.27 8.32
N PHE A 29 15.08 -15.22 8.37
CA PHE A 29 13.64 -15.36 8.27
C PHE A 29 13.25 -15.95 6.91
N VAL A 30 12.32 -16.92 6.95
CA VAL A 30 11.73 -17.55 5.77
C VAL A 30 10.23 -17.71 5.98
N PHE A 31 9.45 -17.03 5.17
CA PHE A 31 8.04 -17.31 4.98
C PHE A 31 7.88 -18.16 3.70
N ARG A 32 7.34 -19.37 3.83
CA ARG A 32 7.27 -20.35 2.75
C ARG A 32 6.25 -20.01 1.67
N GLY A 33 5.41 -19.06 1.94
CA GLY A 33 4.44 -18.49 1.00
C GLY A 33 3.01 -18.94 1.22
N GLU A 34 2.14 -18.19 0.61
CA GLU A 34 0.70 -18.37 0.59
C GLU A 34 0.10 -17.87 -0.73
N SER A 35 -1.19 -18.10 -0.90
CA SER A 35 -2.01 -17.55 -1.97
C SER A 35 -3.40 -17.26 -1.39
N HIS A 36 -3.96 -16.14 -1.67
CA HIS A 36 -5.26 -15.69 -1.16
C HIS A 36 -6.02 -14.86 -2.20
N ASP A 37 -7.32 -14.69 -2.03
CA ASP A 37 -8.23 -14.07 -3.01
C ASP A 37 -8.41 -12.56 -2.86
N PHE A 38 -7.48 -11.90 -2.16
CA PHE A 38 -7.48 -10.45 -1.95
C PHE A 38 -6.15 -9.83 -2.36
N TRP A 39 -6.10 -8.51 -2.47
CA TRP A 39 -4.89 -7.74 -2.75
C TRP A 39 -4.00 -7.62 -1.52
N GLU A 40 -2.70 -7.67 -1.74
CA GLU A 40 -1.71 -7.34 -0.73
C GLU A 40 -0.61 -6.46 -1.34
N PHE A 41 -0.11 -5.50 -0.58
CA PHE A 41 1.19 -4.94 -0.87
C PHE A 41 2.17 -5.18 0.27
N MET A 42 3.43 -5.35 -0.12
CA MET A 42 4.53 -5.45 0.81
C MET A 42 5.57 -4.37 0.53
N TYR A 43 5.86 -3.57 1.56
CA TYR A 43 6.83 -2.49 1.53
C TYR A 43 8.00 -2.82 2.46
N VAL A 44 9.24 -2.64 1.96
CA VAL A 44 10.47 -2.83 2.75
C VAL A 44 10.84 -1.51 3.41
N ASP A 45 10.64 -1.41 4.72
CA ASP A 45 11.00 -0.22 5.49
C ASP A 45 12.50 -0.19 5.80
N LYS A 46 13.09 -1.37 6.10
CA LYS A 46 14.53 -1.52 6.40
C LYS A 46 15.06 -2.84 5.89
N GLY A 47 16.32 -2.85 5.50
CA GLY A 47 17.05 -4.05 5.10
C GLY A 47 16.72 -4.48 3.67
N SER A 48 16.82 -5.79 3.42
CA SER A 48 16.57 -6.36 2.10
C SER A 48 15.97 -7.76 2.22
N VAL A 49 15.11 -8.09 1.27
CA VAL A 49 14.43 -9.39 1.18
C VAL A 49 14.44 -9.91 -0.24
N ILE A 50 14.32 -11.22 -0.39
CA ILE A 50 13.94 -11.86 -1.64
C ILE A 50 12.46 -12.21 -1.53
N VAL A 51 11.69 -11.74 -2.51
CA VAL A 51 10.26 -12.01 -2.64
C VAL A 51 10.04 -12.86 -3.87
N GLN A 52 9.21 -13.88 -3.74
CA GLN A 52 8.64 -14.60 -4.87
C GLN A 52 7.23 -14.03 -5.12
N GLY A 53 6.93 -13.69 -6.36
CA GLY A 53 5.60 -13.36 -6.86
C GLY A 53 5.31 -14.22 -8.10
N GLY A 54 4.36 -15.15 -7.99
CA GLY A 54 4.13 -16.17 -9.00
C GLY A 54 5.39 -16.99 -9.30
N GLU A 55 5.82 -17.00 -10.56
CA GLU A 55 7.03 -17.70 -11.01
C GLU A 55 8.31 -16.87 -10.90
N HIS A 56 8.21 -15.58 -10.51
CA HIS A 56 9.33 -14.65 -10.51
C HIS A 56 9.87 -14.44 -9.09
N GLN A 57 11.18 -14.20 -9.02
CA GLN A 57 11.84 -13.77 -7.78
C GLN A 57 12.44 -12.39 -7.95
N PHE A 58 12.31 -11.57 -6.91
CA PHE A 58 12.82 -10.22 -6.86
C PHE A 58 13.64 -9.99 -5.58
N THR A 59 14.72 -9.24 -5.67
CA THR A 59 15.34 -8.66 -4.49
C THR A 59 14.76 -7.27 -4.28
N LEU A 60 14.21 -7.03 -3.10
CA LEU A 60 13.70 -5.73 -2.68
C LEU A 60 14.61 -5.16 -1.59
N HIS A 61 14.85 -3.86 -1.66
CA HIS A 61 15.64 -3.09 -0.71
C HIS A 61 14.76 -2.09 0.04
N ALA A 62 15.28 -1.50 1.10
CA ALA A 62 14.59 -0.44 1.83
C ALA A 62 14.08 0.65 0.88
N GLY A 63 12.78 0.92 0.94
CA GLY A 63 12.06 1.83 0.06
C GLY A 63 11.32 1.17 -1.08
N ASP A 64 11.57 -0.10 -1.38
CA ASP A 64 10.86 -0.83 -2.43
C ASP A 64 9.52 -1.39 -1.94
N ILE A 65 8.56 -1.44 -2.84
CA ILE A 65 7.24 -2.03 -2.66
C ILE A 65 6.95 -3.01 -3.80
N ILE A 66 6.20 -4.05 -3.50
CA ILE A 66 5.61 -4.97 -4.46
C ILE A 66 4.13 -5.15 -4.15
N PHE A 67 3.30 -5.29 -5.20
CA PHE A 67 1.88 -5.60 -5.08
C PHE A 67 1.63 -7.02 -5.55
N HIS A 68 0.87 -7.78 -4.76
CA HIS A 68 0.39 -9.12 -5.05
C HIS A 68 -1.09 -9.07 -5.39
N GLU A 69 -1.44 -9.57 -6.57
CA GLU A 69 -2.84 -9.67 -7.00
C GLU A 69 -3.54 -10.87 -6.37
N PRO A 70 -4.88 -10.89 -6.32
CA PRO A 70 -5.63 -12.05 -5.87
C PRO A 70 -5.20 -13.34 -6.57
N ASN A 71 -4.99 -14.41 -5.77
CA ASN A 71 -4.56 -15.74 -6.17
C ASN A 71 -3.11 -15.85 -6.69
N GLU A 72 -2.31 -14.79 -6.61
CA GLU A 72 -0.87 -14.90 -6.84
C GLU A 72 -0.19 -15.59 -5.65
N PHE A 73 0.58 -16.66 -5.93
CA PHE A 73 1.44 -17.25 -4.91
C PHE A 73 2.60 -16.32 -4.60
N HIS A 74 2.82 -16.00 -3.32
CA HIS A 74 3.95 -15.20 -2.90
C HIS A 74 4.62 -15.74 -1.65
N ALA A 75 5.94 -15.58 -1.58
CA ALA A 75 6.80 -16.03 -0.50
C ALA A 75 7.90 -15.01 -0.26
N ILE A 76 8.48 -15.00 0.95
CA ILE A 76 9.50 -14.04 1.32
C ILE A 76 10.58 -14.68 2.19
N ARG A 77 11.82 -14.23 1.99
CA ARG A 77 12.97 -14.57 2.86
C ARG A 77 13.93 -13.41 3.00
N SER A 78 14.61 -13.34 4.12
CA SER A 78 15.67 -12.37 4.34
C SER A 78 16.87 -12.65 3.44
N VAL A 79 17.69 -11.63 3.19
CA VAL A 79 18.93 -11.71 2.39
C VAL A 79 20.14 -11.62 3.31
N GLY A 80 20.98 -12.65 3.29
CA GLY A 80 22.24 -12.65 4.01
C GLY A 80 22.06 -12.34 5.50
N ASN A 81 22.83 -11.39 6.01
CA ASN A 81 22.73 -10.93 7.41
C ASN A 81 21.70 -9.82 7.64
N SER A 82 20.80 -9.57 6.70
CA SER A 82 19.76 -8.55 6.83
C SER A 82 18.73 -8.94 7.89
N SER A 83 18.34 -7.96 8.72
CA SER A 83 17.19 -8.03 9.62
C SER A 83 16.15 -7.05 9.08
N PRO A 84 15.27 -7.47 8.19
CA PRO A 84 14.37 -6.56 7.49
C PRO A 84 13.18 -6.16 8.37
N ASN A 85 12.72 -4.90 8.17
CA ASN A 85 11.43 -4.43 8.65
C ASN A 85 10.50 -4.31 7.44
N LEU A 86 9.32 -4.89 7.57
CA LEU A 86 8.35 -4.98 6.48
C LEU A 86 6.99 -4.47 6.92
N VAL A 87 6.33 -3.79 6.01
CA VAL A 87 4.90 -3.48 6.09
C VAL A 87 4.17 -4.39 5.11
N ALA A 88 3.16 -5.13 5.57
CA ALA A 88 2.23 -5.86 4.72
C ALA A 88 0.81 -5.36 4.99
N VAL A 89 0.09 -5.00 3.94
CA VAL A 89 -1.30 -4.54 4.02
C VAL A 89 -2.13 -5.34 3.04
N SER A 90 -3.07 -6.12 3.58
CA SER A 90 -3.96 -6.98 2.83
C SER A 90 -5.37 -6.40 2.85
N PHE A 91 -6.00 -6.26 1.68
CA PHE A 91 -7.26 -5.56 1.53
C PHE A 91 -8.08 -6.08 0.34
N VAL A 92 -9.38 -5.84 0.37
CA VAL A 92 -10.30 -6.13 -0.72
C VAL A 92 -10.61 -4.86 -1.49
N SER A 93 -10.48 -4.92 -2.81
CA SER A 93 -10.95 -3.88 -3.74
C SER A 93 -11.38 -4.51 -5.05
N HIS A 94 -12.56 -4.16 -5.52
CA HIS A 94 -13.11 -4.57 -6.81
C HIS A 94 -13.02 -3.45 -7.86
N SER A 95 -12.29 -2.38 -7.56
CA SER A 95 -12.14 -1.24 -8.46
C SER A 95 -11.38 -1.67 -9.72
N PRO A 96 -11.88 -1.35 -10.94
CA PRO A 96 -11.18 -1.70 -12.18
C PRO A 96 -9.75 -1.17 -12.27
N ALA A 97 -9.46 -0.01 -11.65
CA ALA A 97 -8.15 0.59 -11.62
C ALA A 97 -7.09 -0.27 -10.89
N MET A 98 -7.50 -1.25 -10.08
CA MET A 98 -6.56 -2.16 -9.41
C MET A 98 -5.74 -3.00 -10.38
N VAL A 99 -6.18 -3.17 -11.64
CA VAL A 99 -5.41 -3.86 -12.69
C VAL A 99 -4.03 -3.26 -12.90
N GLU A 100 -3.87 -1.96 -12.66
CA GLU A 100 -2.60 -1.22 -12.81
C GLU A 100 -1.55 -1.62 -11.76
N PHE A 101 -1.95 -2.34 -10.72
CA PHE A 101 -1.06 -2.84 -9.66
C PHE A 101 -0.59 -4.29 -9.88
N ARG A 102 -1.08 -4.98 -10.90
CA ARG A 102 -0.68 -6.37 -11.20
C ARG A 102 0.82 -6.45 -11.48
N GLY A 103 1.52 -7.28 -10.69
CA GLY A 103 2.97 -7.45 -10.81
C GLY A 103 3.78 -6.17 -10.64
N LYS A 104 3.17 -5.09 -10.12
CA LYS A 104 3.85 -3.80 -9.96
C LYS A 104 4.85 -3.87 -8.81
N LYS A 105 6.10 -3.53 -9.17
CA LYS A 105 7.21 -3.35 -8.24
C LYS A 105 7.86 -1.99 -8.51
N MET A 106 8.13 -1.22 -7.47
CA MET A 106 8.73 0.10 -7.59
C MET A 106 9.41 0.56 -6.30
N THR A 107 10.18 1.63 -6.36
CA THR A 107 10.69 2.34 -5.18
C THR A 107 9.79 3.52 -4.88
N LEU A 108 9.29 3.59 -3.65
CA LEU A 108 8.42 4.68 -3.20
C LEU A 108 9.21 5.98 -3.01
N ASN A 109 8.64 7.09 -3.45
CA ASN A 109 9.12 8.43 -3.14
C ASN A 109 8.77 8.84 -1.69
N MET A 110 9.16 10.04 -1.27
CA MET A 110 8.96 10.51 0.10
C MET A 110 7.47 10.68 0.46
N GLU A 111 6.66 11.17 -0.47
CA GLU A 111 5.23 11.36 -0.28
C GLU A 111 4.51 10.02 -0.09
N GLU A 112 4.79 9.06 -0.96
CA GLU A 112 4.23 7.70 -0.91
C GLU A 112 4.61 6.99 0.39
N ARG A 113 5.87 7.10 0.84
CA ARG A 113 6.32 6.56 2.15
C ARG A 113 5.60 7.23 3.32
N THR A 114 5.35 8.53 3.24
CA THR A 114 4.59 9.26 4.26
C THR A 114 3.16 8.72 4.36
N LEU A 115 2.52 8.41 3.23
CA LEU A 115 1.18 7.82 3.21
C LEU A 115 1.17 6.41 3.82
N VAL A 116 2.17 5.57 3.56
CA VAL A 116 2.33 4.27 4.26
C VAL A 116 2.43 4.47 5.77
N SER A 117 3.19 5.48 6.22
CA SER A 117 3.29 5.81 7.65
C SER A 117 1.95 6.27 8.24
N HIS A 118 1.14 7.03 7.49
CA HIS A 118 -0.21 7.42 7.92
C HIS A 118 -1.15 6.22 8.05
N ILE A 119 -1.09 5.25 7.12
CA ILE A 119 -1.86 4.00 7.22
C ILE A 119 -1.50 3.27 8.51
N LEU A 120 -0.22 3.08 8.81
CA LEU A 120 0.25 2.40 10.01
C LEU A 120 -0.16 3.13 11.29
N ASN A 121 -0.06 4.45 11.34
CA ASN A 121 -0.44 5.24 12.50
C ASN A 121 -1.96 5.18 12.74
N ALA A 122 -2.77 5.32 11.69
CA ALA A 122 -4.22 5.15 11.79
C ALA A 122 -4.59 3.73 12.26
N ALA A 123 -3.90 2.70 11.76
CA ALA A 123 -4.12 1.32 12.19
C ALA A 123 -3.80 1.14 13.69
N ARG A 124 -2.72 1.72 14.22
CA ARG A 124 -2.36 1.66 15.66
C ARG A 124 -3.43 2.26 16.56
N GLU A 125 -4.12 3.29 16.11
CA GLU A 125 -5.20 3.91 16.88
C GLU A 125 -6.48 3.09 16.89
N VAL A 126 -6.74 2.34 15.82
CA VAL A 126 -8.01 1.65 15.57
C VAL A 126 -7.97 0.17 15.94
N LEU A 127 -6.83 -0.49 15.71
CA LEU A 127 -6.72 -1.94 15.88
C LEU A 127 -6.35 -2.30 17.33
N SER A 128 -7.06 -3.27 17.88
CA SER A 128 -6.67 -3.96 19.13
C SER A 128 -5.74 -5.13 18.86
N THR A 129 -5.67 -5.61 17.62
CA THR A 129 -4.82 -6.71 17.19
C THR A 129 -3.38 -6.21 17.04
N PRO A 130 -2.38 -6.90 17.61
CA PRO A 130 -0.96 -6.57 17.39
C PRO A 130 -0.58 -6.69 15.91
N MET A 131 0.16 -5.70 15.37
CA MET A 131 0.56 -5.70 13.97
C MET A 131 1.83 -6.54 13.69
N ASN A 132 2.51 -7.03 14.71
CA ASN A 132 3.76 -7.78 14.60
C ASN A 132 3.60 -9.31 14.74
N ILE A 133 2.39 -9.82 14.71
CA ILE A 133 2.10 -11.25 14.87
C ILE A 133 1.68 -11.82 13.51
N PRO A 134 2.53 -12.67 12.86
CA PRO A 134 2.24 -13.21 11.52
C PRO A 134 1.01 -14.11 11.45
N SER A 135 0.62 -14.77 12.55
CA SER A 135 -0.54 -15.66 12.60
C SER A 135 -1.89 -14.95 12.74
N VAL A 136 -1.90 -13.62 12.69
CA VAL A 136 -3.15 -12.85 12.68
C VAL A 136 -3.72 -12.88 11.27
N GLU A 137 -4.88 -13.53 11.12
CA GLU A 137 -5.63 -13.64 9.85
C GLU A 137 -6.81 -12.66 9.78
N GLN A 138 -7.15 -12.02 10.90
CA GLN A 138 -8.23 -11.05 10.97
C GLN A 138 -7.90 -9.97 12.00
N VAL A 139 -7.97 -8.71 11.59
CA VAL A 139 -7.83 -7.59 12.52
C VAL A 139 -9.08 -7.41 13.38
N LYS A 140 -8.89 -7.01 14.64
CA LYS A 140 -9.96 -6.66 15.57
C LYS A 140 -9.88 -5.17 15.86
N LEU A 141 -11.04 -4.55 15.89
CA LEU A 141 -11.19 -3.12 16.17
C LEU A 141 -11.27 -2.87 17.68
N ARG A 142 -10.76 -1.74 18.11
CA ARG A 142 -10.93 -1.23 19.46
C ARG A 142 -12.35 -0.71 19.62
N ALA A 143 -12.98 -1.04 20.75
CA ALA A 143 -14.33 -0.56 21.07
C ALA A 143 -14.39 0.96 21.33
N ASP A 144 -13.25 1.55 21.75
CA ASP A 144 -13.08 2.96 22.10
C ASP A 144 -12.44 3.79 20.97
N ALA A 145 -12.36 3.23 19.74
CA ALA A 145 -11.80 3.93 18.61
C ALA A 145 -12.61 5.22 18.28
N PRO A 146 -11.93 6.36 18.06
CA PRO A 146 -12.61 7.62 17.77
C PRO A 146 -13.50 7.56 16.52
N VAL A 147 -14.54 8.38 16.50
CA VAL A 147 -15.42 8.48 15.32
C VAL A 147 -14.61 8.86 14.07
N GLY A 148 -14.78 8.12 12.99
CA GLY A 148 -14.09 8.33 11.72
C GLY A 148 -12.70 7.73 11.62
N SER A 149 -12.10 7.24 12.72
CA SER A 149 -10.73 6.69 12.69
C SER A 149 -10.60 5.45 11.79
N GLN A 150 -11.61 4.59 11.74
CA GLN A 150 -11.64 3.45 10.79
C GLN A 150 -11.64 3.94 9.33
N GLN A 151 -12.43 4.98 9.06
CA GLN A 151 -12.49 5.57 7.72
C GLN A 151 -11.15 6.21 7.33
N MET A 152 -10.38 6.72 8.29
CA MET A 152 -9.05 7.27 8.00
C MET A 152 -8.09 6.22 7.44
N ILE A 153 -8.18 4.96 7.88
CA ILE A 153 -7.39 3.86 7.27
C ILE A 153 -7.75 3.71 5.79
N LEU A 154 -9.03 3.65 5.46
CA LEU A 154 -9.51 3.52 4.08
C LEU A 154 -9.08 4.71 3.22
N LEU A 155 -9.26 5.93 3.73
CA LEU A 155 -8.89 7.16 3.02
C LEU A 155 -7.39 7.25 2.75
N TYR A 156 -6.54 6.92 3.72
CA TYR A 156 -5.08 6.91 3.52
C TYR A 156 -4.66 5.83 2.54
N LEU A 157 -5.28 4.65 2.57
CA LEU A 157 -4.99 3.58 1.62
C LEU A 157 -5.44 3.94 0.20
N GLU A 158 -6.67 4.46 0.04
CA GLU A 158 -7.16 4.96 -1.25
C GLU A 158 -6.24 6.08 -1.79
N LEU A 159 -5.90 7.06 -0.95
CA LEU A 159 -4.99 8.15 -1.32
C LEU A 159 -3.60 7.64 -1.71
N PHE A 160 -3.05 6.69 -0.97
CA PHE A 160 -1.77 6.07 -1.28
C PHE A 160 -1.79 5.42 -2.68
N LEU A 161 -2.78 4.58 -2.95
CA LEU A 161 -2.91 3.89 -4.23
C LEU A 161 -3.09 4.89 -5.40
N ILE A 162 -3.93 5.90 -5.22
CA ILE A 162 -4.14 6.95 -6.24
C ILE A 162 -2.84 7.72 -6.48
N THR A 163 -2.11 8.10 -5.42
CA THR A 163 -0.83 8.83 -5.52
C THR A 163 0.21 8.00 -6.28
N VAL A 164 0.32 6.71 -5.99
CA VAL A 164 1.21 5.78 -6.70
C VAL A 164 0.89 5.75 -8.20
N LEU A 165 -0.39 5.64 -8.58
CA LEU A 165 -0.80 5.64 -9.99
C LEU A 165 -0.51 6.98 -10.68
N GLN A 166 -0.78 8.09 -10.02
CA GLN A 166 -0.53 9.43 -10.59
C GLN A 166 0.97 9.68 -10.78
N ASN A 167 1.79 9.34 -9.79
CA ASN A 167 3.25 9.51 -9.89
C ASN A 167 3.86 8.60 -10.95
N ASP A 168 3.35 7.39 -11.11
CA ASP A 168 3.81 6.46 -12.15
C ASP A 168 3.45 6.98 -13.55
N ALA A 169 2.22 7.47 -13.74
CA ALA A 169 1.79 8.11 -14.98
C ALA A 169 2.66 9.32 -15.34
N LEU A 170 3.02 10.15 -14.35
CA LEU A 170 3.89 11.31 -14.57
C LEU A 170 5.31 10.93 -14.99
N LYS A 171 5.85 9.81 -14.51
CA LYS A 171 7.15 9.29 -14.96
C LYS A 171 7.13 8.88 -16.43
N HIS A 172 6.01 8.31 -16.91
CA HIS A 172 5.85 7.85 -18.29
C HIS A 172 5.40 8.96 -19.24
N TYR A 173 4.72 10.01 -18.75
CA TYR A 173 4.21 11.14 -19.53
C TYR A 173 4.59 12.50 -18.91
N PRO A 174 5.88 12.90 -18.93
CA PRO A 174 6.34 14.15 -18.29
C PRO A 174 5.66 15.42 -18.79
N GLN A 175 5.12 15.40 -20.01
CA GLN A 175 4.42 16.53 -20.62
C GLN A 175 3.11 16.88 -19.91
N LEU A 176 2.48 15.97 -19.17
CA LEU A 176 1.30 16.27 -18.38
C LEU A 176 1.62 17.20 -17.19
N PHE A 177 2.88 17.24 -16.76
CA PHE A 177 3.34 18.09 -15.65
C PHE A 177 3.55 19.56 -16.07
N CYS A 178 3.81 19.85 -17.35
CA CYS A 178 3.96 21.22 -17.84
C CYS A 178 2.66 22.03 -17.77
N MET A 179 1.51 21.39 -17.92
CA MET A 179 0.20 22.10 -17.94
C MET A 179 -0.25 22.61 -16.56
N THR A 180 0.29 22.08 -15.46
CA THR A 180 -0.10 22.49 -14.10
C THR A 180 0.73 23.66 -13.54
N ARG A 181 1.91 23.96 -14.11
CA ARG A 181 2.75 25.12 -13.71
C ARG A 181 2.27 26.46 -14.28
N ASP A 182 1.61 26.46 -15.42
CA ASP A 182 1.15 27.69 -16.07
C ASP A 182 -0.04 28.38 -15.38
N ILE A 183 -0.67 27.71 -14.39
CA ILE A 183 -1.77 28.30 -13.61
C ILE A 183 -1.27 29.27 -12.52
N HIS A 184 0.02 29.22 -12.14
CA HIS A 184 0.57 30.11 -11.10
C HIS A 184 1.13 31.43 -11.62
N ASP A 185 1.33 31.56 -12.94
CA ASP A 185 1.88 32.79 -13.56
C ASP A 185 0.84 33.70 -14.23
N ALA A 186 -0.45 33.33 -14.20
CA ALA A 186 -1.54 34.22 -14.59
C ALA A 186 -1.82 35.19 -13.46
N LYS A 187 -0.92 36.15 -13.26
CA LYS A 187 -1.17 37.36 -12.45
C LYS A 187 -1.96 38.35 -13.27
N TYR A 188 -3.16 38.70 -12.77
CA TYR A 188 -3.92 39.95 -12.85
C TYR A 188 -3.67 40.88 -14.07
#